data_c82ae32b5764360619354953f79b4ba4
#
_entry.id   c82ae32b5764360619354953f79b4ba4
#
_cell.length_a   1.000
_cell.length_b   1.000
_cell.length_c   1.000
_cell.angle_alpha   90.00
_cell.angle_beta   90.00
_cell.angle_gamma   90.00
#
_symmetry.space_group_name_H-M   'P 1'
#
loop_
_entity.id
_entity.type
_entity.pdbx_description
1 polymer ?
#
loop_
_entity_poly.entity_id
_entity_poly.type
_entity_poly.pdbx_seq_one_letter_code
_entity_poly.pdbx_strand_id
1 'polypeptide(L)'
;MAEGSKEINLEIVTKDSEKIIKPEGLLLIDNEAKWVCLSEGYYNTSIYVCDENTGEILGRADANQDWSRAEITFLKHNQTAKVGVFNFFSEIILRNRIIFYQGIVIHAAAISWEGLGIIFTAPSETGKSTQAELWTKYKGARILNDDRPALRLDNDKTYVHGTPWSGKKELFLNESAPLTAIILLEQASQNSISRMPVTKVVPYIMPRCFLPYYNQAIMEKCLNNLGQMLAKTPVYLLKCRPDFQAVELVHECLTHNAFQDTSIEIPPLTRVR
;
A
#
# COMPACT_ATOMS: atom_id res chain seq x y z
N MET A 1 -20.47 21.05 6.27
CA MET A 1 -20.49 19.58 6.17
C MET A 1 -19.37 19.21 5.22
N ALA A 2 -18.31 18.58 5.72
CA ALA A 2 -17.26 18.06 4.84
C ALA A 2 -17.90 16.95 4.00
N GLU A 3 -17.84 17.07 2.67
CA GLU A 3 -18.15 15.96 1.78
C GLU A 3 -17.19 14.82 2.15
N GLY A 4 -17.75 13.74 2.71
CA GLY A 4 -16.99 12.58 3.14
C GLY A 4 -16.23 11.97 1.96
N SER A 5 -15.04 11.45 2.23
CA SER A 5 -14.25 10.71 1.26
C SER A 5 -15.12 9.69 0.53
N LYS A 6 -15.04 9.64 -0.81
CA LYS A 6 -15.79 8.65 -1.60
C LYS A 6 -15.49 7.24 -1.08
N GLU A 7 -16.50 6.56 -0.54
CA GLU A 7 -16.36 5.16 -0.13
C GLU A 7 -15.96 4.29 -1.32
N ILE A 8 -15.03 3.35 -1.08
CA ILE A 8 -14.61 2.39 -2.10
C ILE A 8 -15.71 1.35 -2.24
N ASN A 9 -16.42 1.37 -3.35
CA ASN A 9 -17.40 0.32 -3.66
C ASN A 9 -16.66 -0.90 -4.23
N LEU A 10 -16.70 -2.01 -3.49
CA LEU A 10 -16.08 -3.28 -3.85
C LEU A 10 -16.94 -4.43 -3.31
N GLU A 11 -17.36 -5.33 -4.19
CA GLU A 11 -18.05 -6.56 -3.84
C GLU A 11 -17.13 -7.76 -4.10
N ILE A 12 -16.88 -8.56 -3.07
CA ILE A 12 -16.19 -9.84 -3.19
C ILE A 12 -17.15 -10.96 -2.82
N VAL A 13 -17.44 -11.81 -3.79
CA VAL A 13 -18.28 -13.01 -3.60
C VAL A 13 -17.33 -14.21 -3.44
N THR A 14 -17.65 -15.12 -2.54
CA THR A 14 -16.87 -16.35 -2.33
C THR A 14 -17.69 -17.58 -2.58
N LYS A 15 -17.09 -18.63 -3.15
CA LYS A 15 -17.72 -19.94 -3.34
C LYS A 15 -16.73 -21.08 -3.15
N ASP A 16 -17.22 -22.25 -2.80
CA ASP A 16 -16.47 -23.49 -2.74
C ASP A 16 -16.75 -24.35 -3.97
N SER A 17 -15.74 -25.08 -4.49
CA SER A 17 -15.86 -25.98 -5.61
C SER A 17 -15.08 -27.26 -5.36
N GLU A 18 -15.60 -28.40 -5.79
CA GLU A 18 -14.88 -29.69 -5.72
C GLU A 18 -13.67 -29.73 -6.64
N LYS A 19 -13.71 -28.95 -7.74
CA LYS A 19 -12.63 -28.80 -8.71
C LYS A 19 -12.61 -27.40 -9.26
N ILE A 20 -11.44 -26.76 -9.33
CA ILE A 20 -11.26 -25.46 -9.95
C ILE A 20 -10.68 -25.67 -11.36
N ILE A 21 -11.39 -25.19 -12.37
CA ILE A 21 -10.96 -25.28 -13.76
C ILE A 21 -9.99 -24.13 -14.06
N LYS A 22 -8.88 -24.46 -14.71
CA LYS A 22 -7.93 -23.47 -15.22
C LYS A 22 -8.66 -22.49 -16.16
N PRO A 23 -8.51 -21.17 -15.97
CA PRO A 23 -9.15 -20.19 -16.86
C PRO A 23 -8.56 -20.26 -18.26
N GLU A 24 -9.42 -20.13 -19.26
CA GLU A 24 -9.03 -20.00 -20.66
C GLU A 24 -8.80 -18.53 -21.03
N GLY A 25 -7.74 -18.23 -21.75
CA GLY A 25 -7.40 -16.87 -22.15
C GLY A 25 -5.89 -16.65 -22.33
N LEU A 26 -5.52 -15.39 -22.50
CA LEU A 26 -4.11 -14.98 -22.65
C LEU A 26 -3.42 -14.93 -21.28
N LEU A 27 -2.39 -15.76 -21.10
CA LEU A 27 -1.53 -15.69 -19.90
C LEU A 27 -0.72 -14.39 -19.91
N LEU A 28 -0.92 -13.56 -18.88
CA LEU A 28 -0.27 -12.25 -18.72
C LEU A 28 0.95 -12.30 -17.80
N ILE A 29 0.83 -13.05 -16.70
CA ILE A 29 1.87 -13.20 -15.68
C ILE A 29 1.94 -14.67 -15.26
N ASP A 30 3.16 -15.22 -15.20
CA ASP A 30 3.44 -16.57 -14.75
C ASP A 30 4.49 -16.53 -13.62
N ASN A 31 4.02 -16.38 -12.39
CA ASN A 31 4.82 -16.46 -11.18
C ASN A 31 4.04 -17.22 -10.09
N GLU A 32 4.21 -16.91 -8.80
CA GLU A 32 3.44 -17.52 -7.70
C GLU A 32 1.94 -17.50 -7.94
N ALA A 33 1.42 -16.40 -8.53
CA ALA A 33 0.05 -16.34 -9.02
C ALA A 33 0.04 -16.17 -10.54
N LYS A 34 -0.76 -16.97 -11.23
CA LYS A 34 -0.91 -16.90 -12.67
C LYS A 34 -2.08 -16.00 -13.05
N TRP A 35 -1.82 -15.02 -13.91
CA TRP A 35 -2.82 -14.03 -14.33
C TRP A 35 -3.21 -14.27 -15.78
N VAL A 36 -4.51 -14.35 -16.03
CA VAL A 36 -5.06 -14.63 -17.37
C VAL A 36 -6.05 -13.52 -17.74
N CYS A 37 -5.89 -12.94 -18.94
CA CYS A 37 -6.90 -12.10 -19.54
C CYS A 37 -7.95 -13.01 -20.20
N LEU A 38 -9.19 -12.95 -19.71
CA LEU A 38 -10.31 -13.73 -20.25
C LEU A 38 -10.80 -13.08 -21.55
N SER A 39 -11.09 -13.92 -22.54
CA SER A 39 -11.53 -13.45 -23.86
C SER A 39 -13.00 -13.04 -23.89
N GLU A 40 -13.82 -13.60 -23.00
CA GLU A 40 -15.26 -13.40 -22.99
C GLU A 40 -15.84 -13.39 -21.57
N GLY A 41 -17.03 -12.79 -21.42
CA GLY A 41 -17.82 -12.80 -20.18
C GLY A 41 -17.77 -11.51 -19.38
N TYR A 42 -18.40 -11.54 -18.21
CA TYR A 42 -18.46 -10.40 -17.29
C TYR A 42 -17.12 -10.11 -16.61
N TYR A 43 -16.34 -11.16 -16.34
CA TYR A 43 -15.01 -11.03 -15.76
C TYR A 43 -13.95 -10.93 -16.87
N ASN A 44 -12.97 -10.05 -16.67
CA ASN A 44 -11.91 -9.77 -17.64
C ASN A 44 -10.56 -10.31 -17.22
N THR A 45 -10.33 -10.48 -15.92
CA THR A 45 -9.07 -10.95 -15.37
C THR A 45 -9.33 -12.12 -14.43
N SER A 46 -8.60 -13.18 -14.61
CA SER A 46 -8.60 -14.34 -13.72
C SER A 46 -7.21 -14.53 -13.14
N ILE A 47 -7.14 -14.76 -11.82
CA ILE A 47 -5.90 -15.05 -11.12
C ILE A 47 -6.08 -16.38 -10.41
N TYR A 48 -5.11 -17.27 -10.52
CA TYR A 48 -5.14 -18.53 -9.77
C TYR A 48 -3.79 -18.88 -9.18
N VAL A 49 -3.83 -19.63 -8.10
CA VAL A 49 -2.65 -20.18 -7.42
C VAL A 49 -2.73 -21.69 -7.41
N CYS A 50 -1.57 -22.34 -7.57
CA CYS A 50 -1.46 -23.80 -7.59
C CYS A 50 -0.64 -24.27 -6.39
N ASP A 51 -0.90 -25.47 -5.95
CA ASP A 51 0.02 -26.22 -5.12
C ASP A 51 1.28 -26.57 -5.93
N GLU A 52 2.45 -26.26 -5.40
CA GLU A 52 3.72 -26.41 -6.11
C GLU A 52 4.08 -27.89 -6.38
N ASN A 53 3.61 -28.82 -5.54
CA ASN A 53 3.94 -30.23 -5.63
C ASN A 53 2.98 -31.00 -6.56
N THR A 54 1.69 -30.66 -6.48
CA THR A 54 0.64 -31.39 -7.19
C THR A 54 0.18 -30.70 -8.47
N GLY A 55 0.42 -29.37 -8.61
CA GLY A 55 -0.11 -28.55 -9.67
C GLY A 55 -1.61 -28.30 -9.59
N GLU A 56 -2.27 -28.75 -8.50
CA GLU A 56 -3.70 -28.51 -8.28
C GLU A 56 -3.98 -27.05 -8.00
N ILE A 57 -5.07 -26.52 -8.57
CA ILE A 57 -5.46 -25.11 -8.31
C ILE A 57 -6.13 -25.03 -6.94
N LEU A 58 -5.46 -24.34 -6.01
CA LEU A 58 -5.93 -24.13 -4.63
C LEU A 58 -7.01 -23.04 -4.54
N GLY A 59 -6.95 -22.07 -5.43
CA GLY A 59 -7.92 -21.00 -5.49
C GLY A 59 -7.83 -20.21 -6.79
N ARG A 60 -8.95 -19.58 -7.15
CA ARG A 60 -9.09 -18.72 -8.32
C ARG A 60 -9.90 -17.48 -7.97
N ALA A 61 -9.46 -16.32 -8.41
CA ALA A 61 -10.19 -15.07 -8.32
C ALA A 61 -10.46 -14.52 -9.73
N ASP A 62 -11.73 -14.24 -10.03
CA ASP A 62 -12.16 -13.62 -11.27
C ASP A 62 -12.65 -12.22 -10.98
N ALA A 63 -12.13 -11.21 -11.68
CA ALA A 63 -12.46 -9.81 -11.48
C ALA A 63 -12.97 -9.15 -12.77
N ASN A 64 -13.94 -8.25 -12.64
CA ASN A 64 -14.41 -7.43 -13.73
C ASN A 64 -13.39 -6.31 -14.08
N GLN A 65 -13.65 -5.59 -15.17
CA GLN A 65 -12.70 -4.67 -15.78
C GLN A 65 -12.20 -3.58 -14.83
N ASP A 66 -13.02 -3.08 -13.93
CA ASP A 66 -12.69 -2.01 -12.99
C ASP A 66 -12.46 -2.50 -11.56
N TRP A 67 -12.44 -3.83 -11.35
CA TRP A 67 -12.23 -4.48 -10.04
C TRP A 67 -13.29 -4.13 -8.99
N SER A 68 -14.48 -3.65 -9.41
CA SER A 68 -15.57 -3.35 -8.49
C SER A 68 -16.28 -4.59 -7.99
N ARG A 69 -16.16 -5.69 -8.75
CA ARG A 69 -16.71 -6.99 -8.39
C ARG A 69 -15.70 -8.08 -8.69
N ALA A 70 -15.50 -8.96 -7.72
CA ALA A 70 -14.69 -10.15 -7.89
C ALA A 70 -15.37 -11.37 -7.26
N GLU A 71 -15.07 -12.55 -7.82
CA GLU A 71 -15.51 -13.83 -7.29
C GLU A 71 -14.28 -14.66 -6.94
N ILE A 72 -14.18 -15.14 -5.70
CA ILE A 72 -13.12 -16.01 -5.26
C ILE A 72 -13.66 -17.43 -5.10
N THR A 73 -13.13 -18.38 -5.87
CA THR A 73 -13.46 -19.80 -5.79
C THR A 73 -12.36 -20.52 -5.00
N PHE A 74 -12.76 -21.26 -3.96
CA PHE A 74 -11.88 -22.10 -3.15
C PHE A 74 -12.05 -23.56 -3.48
N LEU A 75 -10.97 -24.32 -3.37
CA LEU A 75 -11.02 -25.76 -3.43
C LEU A 75 -11.61 -26.32 -2.12
N LYS A 76 -12.73 -27.03 -2.21
CA LYS A 76 -13.58 -27.41 -1.05
C LYS A 76 -12.85 -28.31 -0.04
N HIS A 77 -12.02 -29.23 -0.50
CA HIS A 77 -11.32 -30.14 0.38
C HIS A 77 -10.06 -29.55 1.04
N ASN A 78 -9.62 -28.35 0.64
CA ASN A 78 -8.44 -27.68 1.21
C ASN A 78 -8.83 -26.47 2.09
N GLN A 79 -9.52 -26.74 3.18
CA GLN A 79 -9.96 -25.69 4.12
C GLN A 79 -8.79 -24.98 4.80
N THR A 80 -7.66 -25.65 4.98
CA THR A 80 -6.47 -25.06 5.62
C THR A 80 -5.87 -23.94 4.77
N ALA A 81 -5.86 -24.06 3.46
CA ALA A 81 -5.36 -23.04 2.55
C ALA A 81 -6.34 -21.86 2.36
N LYS A 82 -7.63 -22.04 2.69
CA LYS A 82 -8.71 -21.08 2.38
C LYS A 82 -8.43 -19.67 2.89
N VAL A 83 -7.98 -19.53 4.14
CA VAL A 83 -7.70 -18.20 4.73
C VAL A 83 -6.51 -17.52 4.02
N GLY A 84 -5.44 -18.27 3.77
CA GLY A 84 -4.28 -17.75 3.06
C GLY A 84 -4.63 -17.33 1.63
N VAL A 85 -5.39 -18.15 0.91
CA VAL A 85 -5.88 -17.86 -0.45
C VAL A 85 -6.80 -16.64 -0.47
N PHE A 86 -7.71 -16.52 0.52
CA PHE A 86 -8.57 -15.35 0.63
C PHE A 86 -7.75 -14.07 0.87
N ASN A 87 -6.84 -14.08 1.84
CA ASN A 87 -6.00 -12.94 2.15
C ASN A 87 -5.18 -12.51 0.94
N PHE A 88 -4.60 -13.46 0.23
CA PHE A 88 -3.82 -13.20 -0.98
C PHE A 88 -4.65 -12.54 -2.09
N PHE A 89 -5.82 -13.09 -2.44
CA PHE A 89 -6.65 -12.53 -3.50
C PHE A 89 -7.33 -11.24 -3.11
N SER A 90 -7.81 -11.11 -1.87
CA SER A 90 -8.47 -9.88 -1.41
C SER A 90 -7.51 -8.68 -1.41
N GLU A 91 -6.23 -8.90 -1.09
CA GLU A 91 -5.19 -7.88 -1.26
C GLU A 91 -5.05 -7.45 -2.72
N ILE A 92 -4.89 -8.42 -3.62
CA ILE A 92 -4.76 -8.14 -5.06
C ILE A 92 -5.98 -7.38 -5.59
N ILE A 93 -7.18 -7.79 -5.19
CA ILE A 93 -8.43 -7.13 -5.61
C ILE A 93 -8.47 -5.69 -5.11
N LEU A 94 -8.19 -5.45 -3.83
CA LEU A 94 -8.20 -4.09 -3.28
C LEU A 94 -7.14 -3.20 -3.93
N ARG A 95 -5.89 -3.68 -4.10
CA ARG A 95 -4.82 -2.86 -4.67
C ARG A 95 -5.07 -2.44 -6.12
N ASN A 96 -5.85 -3.22 -6.88
CA ASN A 96 -6.29 -2.84 -8.22
C ASN A 96 -7.51 -1.89 -8.15
N ARG A 97 -8.48 -2.18 -7.27
CA ARG A 97 -9.69 -1.36 -7.14
C ARG A 97 -9.39 0.05 -6.66
N ILE A 98 -8.50 0.23 -5.69
CA ILE A 98 -8.17 1.52 -5.10
C ILE A 98 -7.61 2.52 -6.14
N ILE A 99 -7.04 2.05 -7.24
CA ILE A 99 -6.52 2.89 -8.34
C ILE A 99 -7.64 3.76 -8.93
N PHE A 100 -8.85 3.22 -9.02
CA PHE A 100 -10.03 3.95 -9.51
C PHE A 100 -10.57 5.00 -8.52
N TYR A 101 -10.04 5.00 -7.30
CA TYR A 101 -10.34 5.95 -6.22
C TYR A 101 -9.12 6.83 -5.86
N GLN A 102 -8.29 7.12 -6.86
CA GLN A 102 -7.09 7.93 -6.69
C GLN A 102 -6.13 7.37 -5.63
N GLY A 103 -6.09 6.06 -5.49
CA GLY A 103 -5.25 5.35 -4.52
C GLY A 103 -4.14 4.54 -5.15
N ILE A 104 -3.23 4.08 -4.29
CA ILE A 104 -2.16 3.13 -4.60
C ILE A 104 -1.73 2.42 -3.33
N VAL A 105 -1.37 1.14 -3.42
CA VAL A 105 -0.73 0.41 -2.32
C VAL A 105 0.79 0.44 -2.53
N ILE A 106 1.53 0.65 -1.46
CA ILE A 106 2.99 0.79 -1.48
C ILE A 106 3.64 -0.10 -0.43
N HIS A 107 4.79 -0.69 -0.76
CA HIS A 107 5.62 -1.43 0.19
C HIS A 107 6.38 -0.46 1.11
N ALA A 108 5.82 -0.17 2.26
CA ALA A 108 6.31 0.81 3.21
C ALA A 108 5.88 0.46 4.64
N ALA A 109 6.57 1.01 5.64
CA ALA A 109 6.04 1.12 6.98
C ALA A 109 5.42 2.51 7.15
N ALA A 110 4.18 2.56 7.64
CA ALA A 110 3.41 3.78 7.84
C ALA A 110 3.17 4.03 9.32
N ILE A 111 3.39 5.27 9.75
CA ILE A 111 3.10 5.70 11.11
C ILE A 111 2.18 6.92 11.13
N SER A 112 1.47 7.10 12.25
CA SER A 112 0.81 8.34 12.61
C SER A 112 1.48 8.93 13.84
N TRP A 113 1.97 10.15 13.73
CA TRP A 113 2.57 10.93 14.81
C TRP A 113 1.85 12.27 14.92
N GLU A 114 1.24 12.54 16.08
CA GLU A 114 0.44 13.77 16.31
C GLU A 114 -0.61 14.05 15.21
N GLY A 115 -1.23 13.00 14.67
CA GLY A 115 -2.21 13.11 13.58
C GLY A 115 -1.61 13.28 12.18
N LEU A 116 -0.28 13.31 12.05
CA LEU A 116 0.45 13.40 10.79
C LEU A 116 0.92 12.01 10.34
N GLY A 117 0.72 11.70 9.06
CA GLY A 117 1.15 10.45 8.45
C GLY A 117 2.57 10.56 7.89
N ILE A 118 3.41 9.58 8.18
CA ILE A 118 4.75 9.46 7.63
C ILE A 118 4.92 8.03 7.13
N ILE A 119 5.48 7.85 5.93
CA ILE A 119 5.84 6.52 5.44
C ILE A 119 7.36 6.39 5.28
N PHE A 120 7.88 5.23 5.66
CA PHE A 120 9.26 4.81 5.42
C PHE A 120 9.26 3.74 4.35
N THR A 121 9.94 4.01 3.23
CA THR A 121 10.03 3.05 2.13
C THR A 121 11.47 2.85 1.66
N ALA A 122 11.78 1.62 1.28
CA ALA A 122 13.10 1.18 0.85
C ALA A 122 13.02 -0.25 0.29
N PRO A 123 14.09 -0.81 -0.28
CA PRO A 123 14.22 -2.25 -0.51
C PRO A 123 13.89 -3.08 0.74
N SER A 124 13.60 -4.36 0.55
CA SER A 124 13.44 -5.29 1.67
C SER A 124 14.68 -5.26 2.58
N GLU A 125 14.48 -5.45 3.88
CA GLU A 125 15.53 -5.54 4.91
C GLU A 125 16.38 -4.26 5.11
N THR A 126 16.00 -3.12 4.53
CA THR A 126 16.71 -1.84 4.70
C THR A 126 16.41 -1.15 6.04
N GLY A 127 15.37 -1.58 6.80
CA GLY A 127 15.05 -1.02 8.11
C GLY A 127 13.77 -0.21 8.20
N LYS A 128 12.80 -0.36 7.28
CA LYS A 128 11.49 0.33 7.32
C LYS A 128 10.76 0.14 8.65
N SER A 129 10.52 -1.12 9.03
CA SER A 129 9.83 -1.45 10.29
C SER A 129 10.63 -1.01 11.51
N THR A 130 11.97 -1.07 11.44
CA THR A 130 12.85 -0.56 12.49
C THR A 130 12.65 0.93 12.71
N GLN A 131 12.59 1.74 11.64
CA GLN A 131 12.33 3.17 11.78
C GLN A 131 10.94 3.44 12.38
N ALA A 132 9.90 2.73 11.94
CA ALA A 132 8.57 2.86 12.52
C ALA A 132 8.56 2.55 14.04
N GLU A 133 9.29 1.51 14.49
CA GLU A 133 9.45 1.16 15.90
C GLU A 133 10.23 2.20 16.70
N LEU A 134 11.30 2.76 16.12
CA LEU A 134 12.05 3.83 16.76
C LEU A 134 11.17 5.08 16.96
N TRP A 135 10.32 5.43 16.00
CA TRP A 135 9.35 6.50 16.15
C TRP A 135 8.29 6.21 17.22
N THR A 136 7.81 4.97 17.30
CA THR A 136 6.93 4.55 18.41
C THR A 136 7.63 4.70 19.75
N LYS A 137 8.88 4.24 19.85
CA LYS A 137 9.67 4.27 21.09
C LYS A 137 10.00 5.68 21.57
N TYR A 138 10.41 6.56 20.65
CA TYR A 138 10.99 7.86 21.02
C TYR A 138 10.03 9.04 20.86
N LYS A 139 9.01 8.92 20.01
CA LYS A 139 8.05 9.98 19.73
C LYS A 139 6.59 9.59 20.03
N GLY A 140 6.34 8.38 20.51
CA GLY A 140 4.98 7.90 20.78
C GLY A 140 4.12 7.74 19.53
N ALA A 141 4.73 7.60 18.35
CA ALA A 141 4.00 7.38 17.11
C ALA A 141 3.28 6.03 17.12
N ARG A 142 2.15 5.94 16.41
CA ARG A 142 1.40 4.69 16.23
C ARG A 142 1.70 4.12 14.83
N ILE A 143 1.93 2.81 14.73
CA ILE A 143 2.14 2.14 13.46
C ILE A 143 0.75 1.92 12.83
N LEU A 144 0.51 2.56 11.68
CA LEU A 144 -0.70 2.36 10.88
C LEU A 144 -0.64 1.05 10.09
N ASN A 145 0.54 0.73 9.54
CA ASN A 145 0.79 -0.51 8.83
C ASN A 145 2.29 -0.71 8.66
N ASP A 146 2.80 -1.92 8.78
CA ASP A 146 4.23 -2.22 8.75
C ASP A 146 4.76 -2.73 7.39
N ASP A 147 3.86 -2.93 6.37
CA ASP A 147 4.28 -3.50 5.08
C ASP A 147 3.54 -2.95 3.85
N ARG A 148 2.21 -2.85 3.91
CA ARG A 148 1.33 -2.55 2.74
C ARG A 148 0.28 -1.47 3.01
N PRO A 149 0.68 -0.28 3.47
CA PRO A 149 -0.25 0.83 3.59
C PRO A 149 -0.80 1.23 2.22
N ALA A 150 -2.01 1.79 2.23
CA ALA A 150 -2.59 2.42 1.07
C ALA A 150 -2.44 3.94 1.13
N LEU A 151 -2.04 4.55 0.04
CA LEU A 151 -2.07 5.99 -0.16
C LEU A 151 -3.29 6.35 -0.98
N ARG A 152 -3.98 7.42 -0.64
CA ARG A 152 -5.12 7.92 -1.40
C ARG A 152 -5.15 9.44 -1.41
N LEU A 153 -5.42 9.99 -2.59
CA LEU A 153 -5.66 11.42 -2.73
C LEU A 153 -7.15 11.69 -2.45
N ASP A 154 -7.42 12.60 -1.52
CA ASP A 154 -8.77 13.06 -1.18
C ASP A 154 -8.74 14.57 -0.95
N ASN A 155 -9.65 15.31 -1.62
CA ASN A 155 -9.76 16.77 -1.50
C ASN A 155 -8.41 17.51 -1.52
N ASP A 156 -7.57 17.20 -2.51
CA ASP A 156 -6.24 17.79 -2.68
C ASP A 156 -5.19 17.43 -1.60
N LYS A 157 -5.49 16.54 -0.67
CA LYS A 157 -4.52 16.01 0.30
C LYS A 157 -4.29 14.52 0.08
N THR A 158 -3.06 14.08 0.24
CA THR A 158 -2.76 12.65 0.27
C THR A 158 -2.96 12.14 1.70
N TYR A 159 -3.63 11.00 1.85
CA TYR A 159 -3.77 10.29 3.12
C TYR A 159 -3.06 8.94 3.05
N VAL A 160 -2.49 8.52 4.15
CA VAL A 160 -2.03 7.15 4.34
C VAL A 160 -3.03 6.40 5.20
N HIS A 161 -3.38 5.19 4.78
CA HIS A 161 -4.35 4.31 5.43
C HIS A 161 -3.67 3.01 5.85
N GLY A 162 -3.96 2.53 7.05
CA GLY A 162 -3.68 1.15 7.41
C GLY A 162 -4.55 0.19 6.61
N THR A 163 -4.00 -0.96 6.29
CA THR A 163 -4.70 -2.05 5.58
C THR A 163 -4.61 -3.33 6.41
N PRO A 164 -5.49 -4.32 6.22
CA PRO A 164 -5.40 -5.57 6.96
C PRO A 164 -4.23 -6.47 6.53
N TRP A 165 -3.54 -6.13 5.46
CA TRP A 165 -2.35 -6.87 5.00
C TRP A 165 -1.09 -6.20 5.53
N SER A 166 -0.39 -6.89 6.40
CA SER A 166 0.77 -6.42 7.15
C SER A 166 1.96 -7.36 6.95
N GLY A 167 3.12 -6.97 7.47
CA GLY A 167 4.32 -7.76 7.44
C GLY A 167 4.35 -8.86 8.52
N LYS A 168 5.54 -9.39 8.77
CA LYS A 168 5.75 -10.49 9.73
C LYS A 168 5.30 -10.20 11.16
N LYS A 169 5.18 -8.92 11.54
CA LYS A 169 4.79 -8.49 12.89
C LYS A 169 3.27 -8.29 13.04
N GLU A 170 2.52 -8.40 11.96
CA GLU A 170 1.08 -8.24 11.91
C GLU A 170 0.57 -6.93 12.52
N LEU A 171 1.36 -5.85 12.34
CA LEU A 171 1.04 -4.53 12.88
C LEU A 171 0.23 -3.72 11.86
N PHE A 172 -1.05 -3.53 12.15
CA PHE A 172 -1.92 -2.65 11.38
C PHE A 172 -3.03 -2.05 12.24
N LEU A 173 -3.53 -0.90 11.83
CA LEU A 173 -4.67 -0.21 12.43
C LEU A 173 -5.65 0.20 11.32
N ASN A 174 -6.95 0.10 11.60
CA ASN A 174 -7.97 0.64 10.70
C ASN A 174 -8.12 2.14 10.93
N GLU A 175 -7.07 2.88 10.57
CA GLU A 175 -6.97 4.32 10.76
C GLU A 175 -6.27 4.95 9.56
N SER A 176 -6.39 6.29 9.47
CA SER A 176 -5.73 7.08 8.43
C SER A 176 -5.18 8.37 8.99
N ALA A 177 -4.17 8.93 8.31
CA ALA A 177 -3.61 10.24 8.63
C ALA A 177 -3.25 10.98 7.33
N PRO A 178 -3.33 12.33 7.31
CA PRO A 178 -2.81 13.12 6.21
C PRO A 178 -1.31 12.85 6.04
N LEU A 179 -0.89 12.45 4.84
CA LEU A 179 0.50 12.11 4.55
C LEU A 179 1.34 13.38 4.46
N THR A 180 2.22 13.56 5.43
CA THR A 180 3.08 14.75 5.56
C THR A 180 4.43 14.54 4.85
N ALA A 181 4.96 13.32 4.85
CA ALA A 181 6.25 13.02 4.23
C ALA A 181 6.38 11.56 3.80
N ILE A 182 7.17 11.37 2.74
CA ILE A 182 7.69 10.07 2.30
C ILE A 182 9.19 10.05 2.59
N ILE A 183 9.65 9.11 3.40
CA ILE A 183 11.05 8.95 3.76
C ILE A 183 11.62 7.73 3.05
N LEU A 184 12.53 7.97 2.11
CA LEU A 184 13.34 6.93 1.47
C LEU A 184 14.51 6.59 2.39
N LEU A 185 14.70 5.31 2.72
CA LEU A 185 15.78 4.87 3.61
C LEU A 185 16.97 4.32 2.82
N GLU A 186 18.16 4.71 3.27
CA GLU A 186 19.43 4.15 2.84
C GLU A 186 20.31 3.89 4.08
N GLN A 187 20.87 2.69 4.21
CA GLN A 187 21.77 2.38 5.31
C GLN A 187 23.10 3.12 5.13
N ALA A 188 23.57 3.78 6.18
CA ALA A 188 24.82 4.54 6.17
C ALA A 188 25.48 4.54 7.55
N SER A 189 26.79 4.84 7.60
CA SER A 189 27.54 4.97 8.85
C SER A 189 27.27 6.29 9.59
N GLN A 190 26.76 7.29 8.89
CA GLN A 190 26.41 8.61 9.44
C GLN A 190 24.97 8.98 9.04
N ASN A 191 24.27 9.62 9.97
CA ASN A 191 22.91 10.06 9.73
C ASN A 191 22.89 11.38 8.93
N SER A 192 22.09 11.44 7.88
CA SER A 192 21.81 12.67 7.13
C SER A 192 20.45 12.59 6.46
N ILE A 193 19.78 13.74 6.32
CA ILE A 193 18.52 13.85 5.62
C ILE A 193 18.61 14.94 4.55
N SER A 194 18.00 14.70 3.40
CA SER A 194 17.94 15.69 2.32
C SER A 194 16.61 15.57 1.56
N ARG A 195 16.03 16.72 1.20
CA ARG A 195 14.82 16.76 0.36
C ARG A 195 15.18 16.34 -1.06
N MET A 196 14.37 15.46 -1.64
CA MET A 196 14.56 15.01 -3.02
C MET A 196 13.65 15.77 -3.99
N PRO A 197 14.18 16.26 -5.13
CA PRO A 197 13.34 16.80 -6.18
C PRO A 197 12.51 15.68 -6.82
N VAL A 198 11.24 15.95 -7.14
CA VAL A 198 10.28 14.98 -7.68
C VAL A 198 10.83 14.22 -8.88
N THR A 199 11.60 14.89 -9.74
CA THR A 199 12.23 14.26 -10.93
C THR A 199 13.20 13.13 -10.59
N LYS A 200 13.77 13.12 -9.39
CA LYS A 200 14.70 12.07 -8.91
C LYS A 200 14.03 11.00 -8.07
N VAL A 201 12.79 11.22 -7.64
CA VAL A 201 12.07 10.31 -6.72
C VAL A 201 11.51 9.08 -7.43
N VAL A 202 11.03 9.24 -8.67
CA VAL A 202 10.30 8.21 -9.41
C VAL A 202 11.03 6.85 -9.46
N PRO A 203 12.34 6.76 -9.77
CA PRO A 203 13.06 5.49 -9.81
C PRO A 203 13.12 4.77 -8.44
N TYR A 204 13.00 5.50 -7.34
CA TYR A 204 13.01 4.94 -5.98
C TYR A 204 11.63 4.48 -5.52
N ILE A 205 10.57 5.20 -5.91
CA ILE A 205 9.21 4.94 -5.44
C ILE A 205 8.51 3.88 -6.30
N MET A 206 8.61 3.93 -7.62
CA MET A 206 7.91 2.99 -8.51
C MET A 206 8.16 1.51 -8.17
N PRO A 207 9.40 1.05 -7.89
CA PRO A 207 9.65 -0.34 -7.53
C PRO A 207 9.05 -0.74 -6.16
N ARG A 208 8.51 0.20 -5.41
CA ARG A 208 7.85 -0.01 -4.10
C ARG A 208 6.33 0.00 -4.23
N CYS A 209 5.81 0.45 -5.36
CA CYS A 209 4.38 0.46 -5.62
C CYS A 209 3.92 -0.87 -6.21
N PHE A 210 2.72 -1.30 -5.87
CA PHE A 210 2.08 -2.46 -6.49
C PHE A 210 1.44 -2.02 -7.82
N LEU A 211 2.23 -2.02 -8.88
CA LEU A 211 1.84 -1.50 -10.19
C LEU A 211 1.11 -2.57 -11.04
N PRO A 212 0.04 -2.19 -11.76
CA PRO A 212 -0.76 -3.11 -12.57
C PRO A 212 -0.13 -3.36 -13.95
N TYR A 213 1.04 -4.01 -14.00
CA TYR A 213 1.80 -4.29 -15.25
C TYR A 213 1.02 -5.08 -16.30
N TYR A 214 -0.05 -5.75 -15.90
CA TYR A 214 -0.89 -6.57 -16.77
C TYR A 214 -1.86 -5.76 -17.63
N ASN A 215 -2.11 -4.48 -17.31
CA ASN A 215 -3.11 -3.65 -17.99
C ASN A 215 -2.63 -2.20 -18.13
N GLN A 216 -2.40 -1.78 -19.39
CA GLN A 216 -1.87 -0.45 -19.70
C GLN A 216 -2.80 0.68 -19.22
N ALA A 217 -4.11 0.57 -19.40
CA ALA A 217 -5.06 1.64 -19.02
C ALA A 217 -5.14 1.83 -17.50
N ILE A 218 -5.06 0.74 -16.73
CA ILE A 218 -5.01 0.82 -15.26
C ILE A 218 -3.64 1.35 -14.81
N MET A 219 -2.56 0.96 -15.51
CA MET A 219 -1.21 1.48 -15.26
C MET A 219 -1.15 3.00 -15.42
N GLU A 220 -1.70 3.54 -16.51
CA GLU A 220 -1.74 4.98 -16.75
C GLU A 220 -2.48 5.73 -15.63
N LYS A 221 -3.62 5.20 -15.16
CA LYS A 221 -4.33 5.75 -13.98
C LYS A 221 -3.47 5.70 -12.72
N CYS A 222 -2.81 4.58 -12.47
CA CYS A 222 -1.95 4.37 -11.31
C CYS A 222 -0.78 5.35 -11.29
N LEU A 223 -0.10 5.55 -12.43
CA LEU A 223 1.00 6.50 -12.57
C LEU A 223 0.54 7.95 -12.43
N ASN A 224 -0.64 8.29 -12.94
CA ASN A 224 -1.24 9.61 -12.73
C ASN A 224 -1.54 9.87 -11.24
N ASN A 225 -2.13 8.89 -10.54
CA ASN A 225 -2.37 8.99 -9.09
C ASN A 225 -1.07 9.22 -8.33
N LEU A 226 -0.05 8.41 -8.62
CA LEU A 226 1.28 8.54 -7.99
C LEU A 226 1.88 9.93 -8.27
N GLY A 227 1.83 10.41 -9.50
CA GLY A 227 2.34 11.73 -9.89
C GLY A 227 1.67 12.86 -9.10
N GLN A 228 0.34 12.82 -8.94
CA GLN A 228 -0.41 13.81 -8.16
C GLN A 228 -0.04 13.76 -6.66
N MET A 229 0.14 12.56 -6.08
CA MET A 229 0.56 12.40 -4.68
C MET A 229 1.98 12.95 -4.45
N LEU A 230 2.92 12.63 -5.34
CA LEU A 230 4.31 13.11 -5.25
C LEU A 230 4.43 14.63 -5.47
N ALA A 231 3.54 15.24 -6.23
CA ALA A 231 3.50 16.68 -6.39
C ALA A 231 3.07 17.42 -5.10
N LYS A 232 2.34 16.74 -4.21
CA LYS A 232 1.76 17.32 -2.99
C LYS A 232 2.48 16.87 -1.70
N THR A 233 3.24 15.79 -1.75
CA THR A 233 3.90 15.21 -0.58
C THR A 233 5.41 15.28 -0.73
N PRO A 234 6.12 15.98 0.17
CA PRO A 234 7.57 16.04 0.13
C PRO A 234 8.20 14.67 0.34
N VAL A 235 9.27 14.41 -0.40
CA VAL A 235 10.06 13.18 -0.31
C VAL A 235 11.45 13.51 0.18
N TYR A 236 11.92 12.76 1.16
CA TYR A 236 13.25 12.91 1.73
C TYR A 236 14.04 11.61 1.60
N LEU A 237 15.34 11.72 1.37
CA LEU A 237 16.30 10.64 1.51
C LEU A 237 16.93 10.72 2.88
N LEU A 238 16.69 9.71 3.72
CA LEU A 238 17.31 9.53 5.01
C LEU A 238 18.39 8.44 4.87
N LYS A 239 19.65 8.86 4.89
CA LYS A 239 20.79 7.97 5.08
C LYS A 239 21.00 7.80 6.57
N CYS A 240 20.92 6.57 7.09
CA CYS A 240 20.89 6.43 8.54
C CYS A 240 21.40 5.10 9.09
N ARG A 241 21.76 5.16 10.38
CA ARG A 241 21.79 4.02 11.30
C ARG A 241 20.42 3.87 11.98
N PRO A 242 20.12 2.71 12.55
CA PRO A 242 18.87 2.49 13.31
C PRO A 242 18.99 3.04 14.74
N ASP A 243 19.07 4.36 14.91
CA ASP A 243 19.29 5.01 16.20
C ASP A 243 18.35 6.21 16.43
N PHE A 244 18.37 6.75 17.65
CA PHE A 244 17.60 7.92 18.05
C PHE A 244 17.89 9.16 17.20
N GLN A 245 19.16 9.37 16.79
CA GLN A 245 19.53 10.54 16.00
C GLN A 245 18.84 10.53 14.62
N ALA A 246 18.63 9.36 14.03
CA ALA A 246 17.87 9.25 12.78
C ALA A 246 16.41 9.73 12.94
N VAL A 247 15.78 9.44 14.08
CA VAL A 247 14.43 9.92 14.41
C VAL A 247 14.43 11.44 14.58
N GLU A 248 15.40 11.98 15.33
CA GLU A 248 15.52 13.43 15.55
C GLU A 248 15.70 14.20 14.25
N LEU A 249 16.56 13.73 13.35
CA LEU A 249 16.75 14.40 12.05
C LEU A 249 15.47 14.51 11.24
N VAL A 250 14.68 13.45 11.19
CA VAL A 250 13.39 13.50 10.48
C VAL A 250 12.43 14.42 11.22
N HIS A 251 12.34 14.32 12.54
CA HIS A 251 11.49 15.15 13.38
C HIS A 251 11.80 16.65 13.18
N GLU A 252 13.06 17.05 13.30
CA GLU A 252 13.50 18.42 13.07
C GLU A 252 13.17 18.90 11.65
N CYS A 253 13.41 18.05 10.64
CA CYS A 253 13.11 18.36 9.25
C CYS A 253 11.61 18.63 9.04
N LEU A 254 10.73 17.84 9.66
CA LEU A 254 9.28 18.00 9.53
C LEU A 254 8.77 19.23 10.28
N THR A 255 9.28 19.49 11.49
CA THR A 255 8.87 20.64 12.30
C THR A 255 9.35 21.98 11.70
N HIS A 256 10.58 22.05 11.20
CA HIS A 256 11.07 23.28 10.55
C HIS A 256 10.34 23.60 9.25
N ASN A 257 9.97 22.59 8.45
CA ASN A 257 9.23 22.81 7.22
C ASN A 257 7.75 23.17 7.46
N ALA A 258 7.14 22.69 8.56
CA ALA A 258 5.81 23.08 8.98
C ALA A 258 5.71 24.60 9.30
N PHE A 259 6.79 25.22 9.77
CA PHE A 259 6.84 26.67 10.03
C PHE A 259 7.08 27.52 8.76
N GLN A 260 7.55 26.92 7.66
CA GLN A 260 7.73 27.62 6.40
C GLN A 260 6.50 27.57 5.48
N ASP A 261 5.65 26.55 5.68
CA ASP A 261 4.40 26.34 4.92
C ASP A 261 3.20 26.75 5.81
N THR A 262 2.95 28.06 5.94
CA THR A 262 1.92 28.66 6.80
C THR A 262 0.47 28.32 6.43
N SER A 263 0.23 27.26 5.67
CA SER A 263 -1.09 26.77 5.29
C SER A 263 -1.57 25.52 6.03
N ILE A 264 -0.81 24.99 7.00
CA ILE A 264 -1.26 23.87 7.84
C ILE A 264 -1.79 24.43 9.16
N GLU A 265 -3.11 24.60 9.26
CA GLU A 265 -3.77 24.82 10.57
C GLU A 265 -3.61 23.56 11.42
N ILE A 266 -2.82 23.65 12.49
CA ILE A 266 -2.73 22.61 13.52
C ILE A 266 -4.04 22.67 14.32
N PRO A 267 -4.86 21.63 14.35
CA PRO A 267 -6.07 21.64 15.17
C PRO A 267 -5.70 21.78 16.66
N PRO A 268 -6.43 22.58 17.44
CA PRO A 268 -6.13 22.80 18.85
C PRO A 268 -6.21 21.48 19.62
N LEU A 269 -5.20 21.24 20.45
CA LEU A 269 -5.12 20.10 21.38
C LEU A 269 -6.37 20.08 22.27
N THR A 270 -7.31 19.19 22.02
CA THR A 270 -8.38 18.86 22.97
C THR A 270 -7.77 18.07 24.13
N ARG A 271 -7.55 18.75 25.25
CA ARG A 271 -7.25 18.08 26.51
C ARG A 271 -8.44 17.20 26.87
N VAL A 272 -8.26 15.90 26.80
CA VAL A 272 -9.17 14.94 27.41
C VAL A 272 -8.91 15.00 28.92
N ARG A 273 -9.97 15.37 29.68
CA ARG A 273 -10.01 15.28 31.14
C ARG A 273 -10.25 13.82 31.55
#